data_1c34a3527af0e3a2748f4a8da75867d8
#
_entry.id   1c34a3527af0e3a2748f4a8da75867d8
#
_cell.length_a   1.000
_cell.length_b   1.000
_cell.length_c   1.000
_cell.angle_alpha   90.00
_cell.angle_beta   90.00
_cell.angle_gamma   90.00
#
_symmetry.space_group_name_H-M   'P 1'
#
loop_
_entity.id
_entity.type
_entity.pdbx_description
1 polymer ?
#
loop_
_entity_poly.entity_id
_entity_poly.type
_entity_poly.pdbx_seq_one_letter_code
_entity_poly.pdbx_strand_id
1 'polypeptide(L)'
;MKHQVCVVSGTRADYGLLRPLLIRLRDCPEIELTLAATGSHLSAAFGGTGVELTRDGFAYDSVPFPLDDDSKAGMARATGAALSAFADYFSAHRPDLLVVLGDRYEILAAVIAAHFSGIPIAHISGGDVTEGAVDDAIRHSVTKMSTLHFPGCEQSRRRIIQMGESPERVFNVGEPGVENCLNTPLLSVEELSESLQFDLTAGPCSVVTFHPVTLEDNTAERQLHELIAAMDAIPAMSYIVTLANADAGGRAINAIWQAEGASRKNWLVVPSLGMRRYLSALKGAEMALGNSSSGIVEAPAMHIPTVNIGDRQKGRMRAESVIDCPPEREAIMAAMKKAMTPEFKAVAANTDSPFGDGHTSEKILSELLRFLRSAPHNTKKTFYDLPVME
;
A
#
# COMPACT_ATOMS: atom_id res chain seq x y z
N MET A 1 -11.33 12.56 30.22
CA MET A 1 -10.03 12.86 29.58
C MET A 1 -10.06 12.28 28.19
N LYS A 2 -9.40 12.92 27.24
CA LYS A 2 -9.23 12.36 25.90
C LYS A 2 -8.12 11.30 25.94
N HIS A 3 -8.23 10.28 25.09
CA HIS A 3 -7.18 9.28 24.90
C HIS A 3 -6.14 9.81 23.94
N GLN A 4 -4.86 9.68 24.27
CA GLN A 4 -3.75 10.10 23.43
C GLN A 4 -3.42 9.00 22.42
N VAL A 5 -3.67 9.25 21.14
CA VAL A 5 -3.38 8.31 20.04
C VAL A 5 -2.31 8.91 19.15
N CYS A 6 -1.18 8.21 19.04
CA CYS A 6 -0.11 8.56 18.11
C CYS A 6 -0.22 7.73 16.83
N VAL A 7 -0.13 8.38 15.68
CA VAL A 7 -0.03 7.71 14.36
C VAL A 7 1.34 8.02 13.76
N VAL A 8 2.05 7.01 13.28
CA VAL A 8 3.34 7.20 12.59
C VAL A 8 3.14 7.12 11.09
N SER A 9 3.72 8.07 10.35
CA SER A 9 3.78 8.06 8.89
C SER A 9 5.19 8.35 8.40
N GLY A 10 5.73 7.50 7.54
CA GLY A 10 7.10 7.58 7.00
C GLY A 10 7.16 8.09 5.56
N THR A 11 6.08 7.92 4.79
CA THR A 11 6.05 8.21 3.36
C THR A 11 4.72 8.78 2.91
N ARG A 12 4.72 9.42 1.74
CA ARG A 12 3.49 9.87 1.09
C ARG A 12 2.51 8.72 0.82
N ALA A 13 3.01 7.54 0.50
CA ALA A 13 2.18 6.37 0.24
C ALA A 13 1.43 5.93 1.51
N ASP A 14 2.13 5.85 2.64
CA ASP A 14 1.53 5.52 3.93
C ASP A 14 0.49 6.57 4.33
N TYR A 15 0.85 7.86 4.19
CA TYR A 15 -0.04 8.96 4.52
C TYR A 15 -1.34 8.92 3.70
N GLY A 16 -1.24 8.65 2.39
CA GLY A 16 -2.41 8.53 1.53
C GLY A 16 -3.38 7.44 2.00
N LEU A 17 -2.87 6.33 2.51
CA LEU A 17 -3.66 5.24 3.06
C LEU A 17 -4.20 5.55 4.47
N LEU A 18 -3.42 6.25 5.29
CA LEU A 18 -3.80 6.63 6.66
C LEU A 18 -4.76 7.82 6.71
N ARG A 19 -4.81 8.65 5.67
CA ARG A 19 -5.54 9.92 5.66
C ARG A 19 -7.02 9.81 6.08
N PRO A 20 -7.83 8.86 5.59
CA PRO A 20 -9.21 8.72 6.05
C PRO A 20 -9.30 8.46 7.56
N LEU A 21 -8.42 7.61 8.09
CA LEU A 21 -8.37 7.34 9.53
C LEU A 21 -7.90 8.56 10.33
N LEU A 22 -6.89 9.28 9.86
CA LEU A 22 -6.39 10.49 10.51
C LEU A 22 -7.49 11.56 10.65
N ILE A 23 -8.31 11.75 9.61
CA ILE A 23 -9.45 12.67 9.65
C ILE A 23 -10.45 12.23 10.73
N ARG A 24 -10.81 10.95 10.78
CA ARG A 24 -11.74 10.42 11.77
C ARG A 24 -11.20 10.50 13.20
N LEU A 25 -9.90 10.24 13.40
CA LEU A 25 -9.23 10.37 14.71
C LEU A 25 -9.21 11.82 15.18
N ARG A 26 -8.85 12.76 14.30
CA ARG A 26 -8.84 14.21 14.61
C ARG A 26 -10.23 14.72 15.00
N ASP A 27 -11.25 14.29 14.28
CA ASP A 27 -12.63 14.77 14.46
C ASP A 27 -13.37 14.03 15.60
N CYS A 28 -12.75 12.98 16.19
CA CYS A 28 -13.31 12.23 17.30
C CYS A 28 -13.12 13.00 18.65
N PRO A 29 -14.19 13.33 19.38
CA PRO A 29 -14.11 14.11 20.60
C PRO A 29 -13.40 13.38 21.76
N GLU A 30 -13.30 12.05 21.70
CA GLU A 30 -12.67 11.21 22.72
C GLU A 30 -11.17 11.05 22.51
N ILE A 31 -10.62 11.49 21.36
CA ILE A 31 -9.23 11.28 20.97
C ILE A 31 -8.47 12.62 20.94
N GLU A 32 -7.25 12.59 21.40
CA GLU A 32 -6.21 13.58 21.17
C GLU A 32 -5.18 12.96 20.23
N LEU A 33 -5.24 13.38 18.95
CA LEU A 33 -4.38 12.83 17.91
C LEU A 33 -3.02 13.52 17.89
N THR A 34 -1.97 12.73 17.90
CA THR A 34 -0.60 13.16 17.57
C THR A 34 -0.15 12.43 16.29
N LEU A 35 0.38 13.16 15.32
CA LEU A 35 0.96 12.60 14.11
C LEU A 35 2.47 12.72 14.15
N ALA A 36 3.20 11.61 14.20
CA ALA A 36 4.65 11.57 14.14
C ALA A 36 5.10 11.32 12.69
N ALA A 37 5.67 12.33 12.07
CA ALA A 37 6.23 12.25 10.72
C ALA A 37 7.71 11.87 10.78
N THR A 38 8.11 10.94 9.91
CA THR A 38 9.47 10.42 9.84
C THR A 38 9.88 10.11 8.40
N GLY A 39 11.03 9.55 8.19
CA GLY A 39 11.46 9.02 6.89
C GLY A 39 11.44 10.06 5.78
N SER A 40 10.86 9.70 4.64
CA SER A 40 10.82 10.54 3.46
C SER A 40 9.98 11.82 3.61
N HIS A 41 9.09 11.89 4.58
CA HIS A 41 8.35 13.13 4.89
C HIS A 41 9.28 14.28 5.27
N LEU A 42 10.39 13.97 5.93
CA LEU A 42 11.36 14.94 6.45
C LEU A 42 12.60 15.12 5.57
N SER A 43 12.71 14.33 4.51
CA SER A 43 13.88 14.35 3.62
C SER A 43 13.62 15.13 2.33
N ALA A 44 14.37 16.21 2.12
CA ALA A 44 14.32 16.99 0.88
C ALA A 44 14.74 16.16 -0.35
N ALA A 45 15.68 15.20 -0.18
CA ALA A 45 16.11 14.29 -1.23
C ALA A 45 14.98 13.38 -1.75
N PHE A 46 13.99 13.10 -0.91
CA PHE A 46 12.80 12.31 -1.23
C PHE A 46 11.54 13.16 -1.38
N GLY A 47 11.70 14.47 -1.64
CA GLY A 47 10.62 15.40 -1.99
C GLY A 47 9.95 16.11 -0.80
N GLY A 48 10.40 15.88 0.45
CA GLY A 48 9.92 16.62 1.63
C GLY A 48 8.39 16.56 1.79
N THR A 49 7.80 15.39 1.66
CA THR A 49 6.33 15.21 1.53
C THR A 49 5.53 15.56 2.80
N GLY A 50 6.18 15.95 3.89
CA GLY A 50 5.53 16.52 5.08
C GLY A 50 4.65 17.75 4.79
N VAL A 51 4.92 18.46 3.69
CA VAL A 51 4.06 19.57 3.22
C VAL A 51 2.63 19.11 2.90
N GLU A 52 2.40 17.87 2.51
CA GLU A 52 1.07 17.33 2.24
C GLU A 52 0.25 17.20 3.53
N LEU A 53 0.89 16.80 4.63
CA LEU A 53 0.26 16.73 5.96
C LEU A 53 -0.24 18.11 6.39
N THR A 54 0.62 19.12 6.29
CA THR A 54 0.29 20.50 6.64
C THR A 54 -0.81 21.08 5.77
N ARG A 55 -0.78 20.79 4.45
CA ARG A 55 -1.81 21.24 3.50
C ARG A 55 -3.18 20.66 3.84
N ASP A 56 -3.25 19.43 4.34
CA ASP A 56 -4.48 18.77 4.78
C ASP A 56 -4.91 19.18 6.22
N GLY A 57 -4.19 20.13 6.84
CA GLY A 57 -4.48 20.71 8.15
C GLY A 57 -4.02 19.87 9.34
N PHE A 58 -3.06 18.96 9.14
CA PHE A 58 -2.44 18.20 10.21
C PHE A 58 -1.15 18.87 10.69
N ALA A 59 -1.09 19.17 12.00
CA ALA A 59 0.18 19.37 12.69
C ALA A 59 0.86 18.02 12.91
N TYR A 60 2.19 18.00 12.90
CA TYR A 60 2.93 16.78 13.17
C TYR A 60 4.21 17.05 13.96
N ASP A 61 4.62 16.05 14.70
CA ASP A 61 5.94 16.01 15.35
C ASP A 61 6.95 15.39 14.38
N SER A 62 8.15 15.95 14.34
CA SER A 62 9.22 15.45 13.49
C SER A 62 10.09 14.46 14.25
N VAL A 63 10.24 13.24 13.72
CA VAL A 63 11.16 12.21 14.21
C VAL A 63 12.19 11.90 13.12
N PRO A 64 13.26 12.72 12.97
CA PRO A 64 14.22 12.58 11.90
C PRO A 64 15.25 11.49 12.18
N PHE A 65 15.74 10.85 11.10
CA PHE A 65 16.91 9.98 11.09
C PHE A 65 17.63 10.07 9.73
N PRO A 66 18.92 9.70 9.61
CA PRO A 66 19.67 9.76 8.35
C PRO A 66 19.10 8.83 7.27
N LEU A 67 19.00 9.31 6.02
CA LEU A 67 18.52 8.60 4.83
C LEU A 67 19.47 8.76 3.64
N ASP A 68 20.74 8.88 3.88
CA ASP A 68 21.78 9.22 2.89
C ASP A 68 22.42 8.00 2.22
N ASP A 69 22.24 6.79 2.77
CA ASP A 69 22.83 5.53 2.29
C ASP A 69 21.71 4.50 2.00
N ASP A 70 21.45 4.21 0.71
CA ASP A 70 20.45 3.24 0.23
C ASP A 70 21.01 1.79 0.10
N SER A 71 22.24 1.55 0.55
CA SER A 71 22.80 0.20 0.62
C SER A 71 22.11 -0.64 1.69
N LYS A 72 22.22 -1.96 1.57
CA LYS A 72 21.70 -2.90 2.61
C LYS A 72 22.25 -2.57 4.01
N ALA A 73 23.52 -2.17 4.11
CA ALA A 73 24.14 -1.76 5.35
C ALA A 73 23.66 -0.39 5.82
N GLY A 74 23.41 0.54 4.88
CA GLY A 74 22.83 1.86 5.12
C GLY A 74 21.43 1.75 5.70
N MET A 75 20.57 0.92 5.11
CA MET A 75 19.22 0.64 5.62
C MET A 75 19.22 0.09 7.04
N ALA A 76 20.16 -0.83 7.37
CA ALA A 76 20.29 -1.36 8.72
C ALA A 76 20.71 -0.26 9.72
N ARG A 77 21.66 0.62 9.33
CA ARG A 77 22.07 1.77 10.16
C ARG A 77 20.94 2.79 10.34
N ALA A 78 20.21 3.08 9.27
CA ALA A 78 19.05 3.98 9.30
C ALA A 78 17.96 3.45 10.25
N THR A 79 17.69 2.13 10.24
CA THR A 79 16.78 1.47 11.17
C THR A 79 17.24 1.66 12.62
N GLY A 80 18.53 1.47 12.91
CA GLY A 80 19.08 1.68 14.25
C GLY A 80 18.99 3.14 14.72
N ALA A 81 19.25 4.10 13.83
CA ALA A 81 19.11 5.52 14.10
C ALA A 81 17.63 5.91 14.36
N ALA A 82 16.71 5.39 13.53
CA ALA A 82 15.27 5.59 13.71
C ALA A 82 14.79 5.02 15.04
N LEU A 83 15.26 3.83 15.43
CA LEU A 83 14.94 3.22 16.73
C LEU A 83 15.36 4.12 17.88
N SER A 84 16.57 4.70 17.86
CA SER A 84 17.05 5.63 18.87
C SER A 84 16.18 6.89 18.92
N ALA A 85 15.86 7.48 17.76
CA ALA A 85 15.01 8.67 17.69
C ALA A 85 13.60 8.41 18.23
N PHE A 86 12.99 7.28 17.93
CA PHE A 86 11.68 6.91 18.47
C PHE A 86 11.73 6.56 19.97
N ALA A 87 12.84 5.99 20.48
CA ALA A 87 13.01 5.78 21.91
C ALA A 87 13.01 7.10 22.69
N ASP A 88 13.72 8.11 22.18
CA ASP A 88 13.72 9.47 22.76
C ASP A 88 12.33 10.11 22.65
N TYR A 89 11.67 9.99 21.50
CA TYR A 89 10.33 10.50 21.27
C TYR A 89 9.31 9.92 22.24
N PHE A 90 9.24 8.59 22.40
CA PHE A 90 8.29 7.95 23.32
C PHE A 90 8.66 8.11 24.81
N SER A 91 9.89 8.47 25.12
CA SER A 91 10.26 8.88 26.48
C SER A 91 9.65 10.23 26.84
N ALA A 92 9.54 11.14 25.87
CA ALA A 92 8.94 12.48 26.06
C ALA A 92 7.40 12.47 25.85
N HIS A 93 6.92 11.62 24.92
CA HIS A 93 5.50 11.53 24.51
C HIS A 93 5.00 10.10 24.72
N ARG A 94 4.13 9.92 25.70
CA ARG A 94 3.67 8.60 26.09
C ARG A 94 2.19 8.40 25.73
N PRO A 95 1.88 8.06 24.45
CA PRO A 95 0.50 7.87 24.01
C PRO A 95 -0.12 6.62 24.66
N ASP A 96 -1.45 6.63 24.79
CA ASP A 96 -2.23 5.46 25.23
C ASP A 96 -2.24 4.34 24.17
N LEU A 97 -2.02 4.72 22.89
CA LEU A 97 -1.99 3.79 21.75
C LEU A 97 -1.17 4.35 20.61
N LEU A 98 -0.32 3.50 20.03
CA LEU A 98 0.38 3.76 18.78
C LEU A 98 -0.35 3.07 17.62
N VAL A 99 -0.60 3.78 16.52
CA VAL A 99 -1.15 3.23 15.27
C VAL A 99 -0.07 3.25 14.19
N VAL A 100 0.15 2.13 13.55
CA VAL A 100 1.12 1.95 12.46
C VAL A 100 0.50 1.21 11.28
N LEU A 101 1.00 1.50 10.08
CA LEU A 101 0.58 0.85 8.85
C LEU A 101 1.77 0.18 8.17
N GLY A 102 1.59 -1.06 7.72
CA GLY A 102 2.50 -1.75 6.82
C GLY A 102 3.77 -2.28 7.50
N ASP A 103 4.88 -2.22 6.77
CA ASP A 103 6.01 -3.10 6.93
C ASP A 103 7.36 -2.46 6.61
N ARG A 104 7.43 -1.16 6.63
CA ARG A 104 8.67 -0.44 6.36
C ARG A 104 9.61 -0.51 7.58
N TYR A 105 10.92 -0.42 7.32
CA TYR A 105 11.93 -0.52 8.37
C TYR A 105 11.85 0.60 9.42
N GLU A 106 11.43 1.82 9.04
CA GLU A 106 11.17 2.91 9.98
C GLU A 106 9.95 2.63 10.87
N ILE A 107 8.94 1.93 10.35
CA ILE A 107 7.78 1.47 11.13
C ILE A 107 8.21 0.38 12.13
N LEU A 108 9.06 -0.55 11.71
CA LEU A 108 9.66 -1.54 12.63
C LEU A 108 10.40 -0.86 13.78
N ALA A 109 11.20 0.17 13.47
CA ALA A 109 11.94 0.94 14.48
C ALA A 109 10.99 1.61 15.50
N ALA A 110 9.93 2.26 15.03
CA ALA A 110 8.91 2.86 15.89
C ALA A 110 8.21 1.81 16.77
N VAL A 111 7.87 0.65 16.20
CA VAL A 111 7.20 -0.45 16.89
C VAL A 111 8.09 -1.05 17.97
N ILE A 112 9.39 -1.27 17.71
CA ILE A 112 10.34 -1.76 18.71
C ILE A 112 10.44 -0.77 19.88
N ALA A 113 10.59 0.53 19.61
CA ALA A 113 10.67 1.56 20.64
C ALA A 113 9.40 1.63 21.49
N ALA A 114 8.22 1.59 20.87
CA ALA A 114 6.93 1.59 21.56
C ALA A 114 6.74 0.34 22.42
N HIS A 115 7.13 -0.84 21.88
CA HIS A 115 7.04 -2.11 22.60
C HIS A 115 7.86 -2.10 23.90
N PHE A 116 9.11 -1.63 23.85
CA PHE A 116 9.94 -1.46 25.05
C PHE A 116 9.40 -0.40 26.02
N SER A 117 8.71 0.61 25.50
CA SER A 117 8.07 1.65 26.31
C SER A 117 6.74 1.18 26.93
N GLY A 118 6.26 -0.03 26.63
CA GLY A 118 5.00 -0.58 27.10
C GLY A 118 3.77 0.12 26.50
N ILE A 119 3.91 0.76 25.35
CA ILE A 119 2.82 1.41 24.60
C ILE A 119 2.10 0.34 23.77
N PRO A 120 0.76 0.19 23.91
CA PRO A 120 -0.02 -0.69 23.05
C PRO A 120 0.09 -0.25 21.58
N ILE A 121 0.12 -1.22 20.67
CA ILE A 121 0.31 -0.98 19.24
C ILE A 121 -0.86 -1.56 18.44
N ALA A 122 -1.41 -0.76 17.53
CA ALA A 122 -2.41 -1.15 16.55
C ALA A 122 -1.77 -1.21 15.15
N HIS A 123 -1.76 -2.38 14.52
CA HIS A 123 -1.10 -2.62 13.25
C HIS A 123 -2.14 -2.80 12.12
N ILE A 124 -2.07 -1.94 11.10
CA ILE A 124 -2.92 -1.97 9.91
C ILE A 124 -2.19 -2.69 8.77
N SER A 125 -2.91 -3.48 7.96
CA SER A 125 -2.40 -4.26 6.82
C SER A 125 -1.33 -5.31 7.20
N GLY A 126 -1.45 -5.87 8.42
CA GLY A 126 -0.65 -7.02 8.85
C GLY A 126 -1.15 -8.33 8.26
N GLY A 127 -0.30 -9.38 8.33
CA GLY A 127 -0.68 -10.75 7.97
C GLY A 127 -0.63 -11.08 6.47
N ASP A 128 -0.36 -10.12 5.60
CA ASP A 128 -0.11 -10.38 4.18
C ASP A 128 1.20 -11.13 3.96
N VAL A 129 1.33 -11.81 2.83
CA VAL A 129 2.56 -12.47 2.39
C VAL A 129 3.07 -11.76 1.14
N THR A 130 4.38 -11.51 1.12
CA THR A 130 5.10 -11.02 -0.05
C THR A 130 6.34 -11.89 -0.20
N GLU A 131 6.16 -13.07 -0.81
CA GLU A 131 7.24 -14.04 -0.96
C GLU A 131 8.45 -13.37 -1.62
N GLY A 132 9.59 -13.43 -0.96
CA GLY A 132 10.84 -12.93 -1.50
C GLY A 132 11.14 -11.44 -1.25
N ALA A 133 10.36 -10.73 -0.44
CA ALA A 133 10.67 -9.37 -0.01
C ALA A 133 11.14 -9.34 1.45
N VAL A 134 12.08 -8.44 1.75
CA VAL A 134 12.53 -8.17 3.14
C VAL A 134 11.37 -7.71 4.01
N ASP A 135 10.42 -6.99 3.41
CA ASP A 135 9.24 -6.43 4.05
C ASP A 135 8.34 -7.50 4.68
N ASP A 136 8.33 -8.73 4.14
CA ASP A 136 7.53 -9.83 4.67
C ASP A 136 7.88 -10.16 6.13
N ALA A 137 9.16 -10.34 6.41
CA ALA A 137 9.65 -10.61 7.77
C ALA A 137 9.42 -9.40 8.71
N ILE A 138 9.57 -8.19 8.20
CA ILE A 138 9.29 -6.96 8.96
C ILE A 138 7.81 -6.91 9.32
N ARG A 139 6.91 -7.12 8.38
CA ARG A 139 5.45 -7.13 8.58
C ARG A 139 5.05 -8.09 9.68
N HIS A 140 5.55 -9.31 9.62
CA HIS A 140 5.23 -10.33 10.62
C HIS A 140 5.82 -10.01 12.00
N SER A 141 7.00 -9.39 12.06
CA SER A 141 7.61 -8.91 13.30
C SER A 141 6.79 -7.78 13.93
N VAL A 142 6.37 -6.79 13.13
CA VAL A 142 5.46 -5.71 13.57
C VAL A 142 4.14 -6.28 14.09
N THR A 143 3.53 -7.23 13.35
CA THR A 143 2.33 -7.94 13.78
C THR A 143 2.56 -8.58 15.15
N LYS A 144 3.67 -9.32 15.34
CA LYS A 144 3.93 -10.02 16.60
C LYS A 144 4.11 -9.12 17.81
N MET A 145 4.65 -7.91 17.61
CA MET A 145 4.80 -6.90 18.67
C MET A 145 3.52 -6.10 18.92
N SER A 146 2.53 -6.16 18.05
CA SER A 146 1.30 -5.36 18.14
C SER A 146 0.25 -5.99 19.05
N THR A 147 -0.65 -5.16 19.58
CA THR A 147 -1.72 -5.52 20.51
C THR A 147 -3.07 -5.70 19.80
N LEU A 148 -3.34 -4.85 18.80
CA LEU A 148 -4.51 -4.89 17.93
C LEU A 148 -4.07 -5.08 16.49
N HIS A 149 -4.85 -5.80 15.71
CA HIS A 149 -4.50 -6.16 14.34
C HIS A 149 -5.68 -5.88 13.42
N PHE A 150 -5.39 -5.14 12.33
CA PHE A 150 -6.35 -4.72 11.33
C PHE A 150 -5.91 -5.19 9.93
N PRO A 151 -6.00 -6.53 9.67
CA PRO A 151 -5.73 -7.06 8.34
C PRO A 151 -6.78 -6.62 7.32
N GLY A 152 -6.36 -6.58 6.05
CA GLY A 152 -7.20 -6.16 4.94
C GLY A 152 -8.10 -7.26 4.37
N CYS A 153 -7.86 -8.53 4.70
CA CYS A 153 -8.68 -9.64 4.22
C CYS A 153 -8.71 -10.81 5.22
N GLU A 154 -9.64 -11.73 5.01
CA GLU A 154 -9.83 -12.88 5.91
C GLU A 154 -8.64 -13.85 5.90
N GLN A 155 -7.95 -14.00 4.77
CA GLN A 155 -6.73 -14.82 4.71
C GLN A 155 -5.64 -14.28 5.62
N SER A 156 -5.40 -12.98 5.60
CA SER A 156 -4.43 -12.30 6.46
C SER A 156 -4.85 -12.36 7.93
N ARG A 157 -6.17 -12.25 8.22
CA ARG A 157 -6.71 -12.44 9.57
C ARG A 157 -6.38 -13.84 10.11
N ARG A 158 -6.64 -14.89 9.35
CA ARG A 158 -6.33 -16.28 9.75
C ARG A 158 -4.85 -16.49 10.00
N ARG A 159 -3.99 -15.89 9.17
CA ARG A 159 -2.53 -15.97 9.32
C ARG A 159 -2.05 -15.30 10.60
N ILE A 160 -2.58 -14.12 10.94
CA ILE A 160 -2.27 -13.45 12.22
C ILE A 160 -2.66 -14.34 13.41
N ILE A 161 -3.83 -14.97 13.38
CA ILE A 161 -4.26 -15.90 14.41
C ILE A 161 -3.33 -17.11 14.47
N GLN A 162 -2.92 -17.64 13.31
CA GLN A 162 -1.94 -18.73 13.23
C GLN A 162 -0.59 -18.37 13.84
N MET A 163 -0.21 -17.10 13.85
CA MET A 163 1.00 -16.59 14.51
C MET A 163 0.84 -16.50 16.05
N GLY A 164 -0.28 -16.96 16.61
CA GLY A 164 -0.55 -16.98 18.05
C GLY A 164 -1.17 -15.69 18.58
N GLU A 165 -1.80 -14.89 17.73
CA GLU A 165 -2.58 -13.72 18.17
C GLU A 165 -4.03 -14.09 18.45
N SER A 166 -4.60 -13.56 19.56
CA SER A 166 -5.98 -13.87 19.95
C SER A 166 -6.98 -13.39 18.90
N PRO A 167 -7.94 -14.24 18.46
CA PRO A 167 -8.99 -13.85 17.51
C PRO A 167 -9.79 -12.61 17.92
N GLU A 168 -9.90 -12.34 19.23
CA GLU A 168 -10.60 -11.19 19.79
C GLU A 168 -9.87 -9.85 19.56
N ARG A 169 -8.63 -9.89 19.07
CA ARG A 169 -7.79 -8.74 18.78
C ARG A 169 -7.45 -8.60 17.30
N VAL A 170 -8.03 -9.45 16.44
CA VAL A 170 -7.76 -9.49 14.99
C VAL A 170 -9.05 -9.22 14.23
N PHE A 171 -9.18 -8.04 13.66
CA PHE A 171 -10.37 -7.54 12.99
C PHE A 171 -10.12 -7.37 11.51
N ASN A 172 -10.78 -8.16 10.67
CA ASN A 172 -10.76 -7.92 9.22
C ASN A 172 -11.57 -6.66 8.90
N VAL A 173 -10.87 -5.57 8.60
CA VAL A 173 -11.47 -4.25 8.37
C VAL A 173 -11.50 -3.85 6.90
N GLY A 174 -10.81 -4.61 6.04
CA GLY A 174 -10.53 -4.24 4.66
C GLY A 174 -9.26 -3.40 4.53
N GLU A 175 -8.81 -3.22 3.29
CA GLU A 175 -7.61 -2.42 2.98
C GLU A 175 -7.95 -0.92 2.87
N PRO A 176 -7.11 -0.03 3.45
CA PRO A 176 -7.31 1.41 3.33
C PRO A 176 -7.34 1.91 1.87
N GLY A 177 -6.62 1.23 0.97
CA GLY A 177 -6.63 1.53 -0.46
C GLY A 177 -8.03 1.38 -1.07
N VAL A 178 -8.80 0.38 -0.64
CA VAL A 178 -10.20 0.19 -1.09
C VAL A 178 -11.10 1.34 -0.62
N GLU A 179 -10.92 1.81 0.62
CA GLU A 179 -11.66 2.97 1.11
C GLU A 179 -11.38 4.22 0.27
N ASN A 180 -10.11 4.44 -0.11
CA ASN A 180 -9.74 5.53 -1.01
C ASN A 180 -10.39 5.38 -2.39
N CYS A 181 -10.41 4.17 -2.96
CA CYS A 181 -11.03 3.89 -4.26
C CYS A 181 -12.50 4.24 -4.29
N LEU A 182 -13.24 3.85 -3.25
CA LEU A 182 -14.70 3.97 -3.21
C LEU A 182 -15.16 5.35 -2.76
N ASN A 183 -14.37 6.09 -1.98
CA ASN A 183 -14.79 7.34 -1.36
C ASN A 183 -14.09 8.60 -1.92
N THR A 184 -13.09 8.46 -2.79
CA THR A 184 -12.44 9.62 -3.41
C THR A 184 -13.29 10.16 -4.57
N PRO A 185 -13.63 11.46 -4.59
CA PRO A 185 -14.28 12.07 -5.76
C PRO A 185 -13.35 11.98 -6.99
N LEU A 186 -13.77 11.20 -7.99
CA LEU A 186 -12.98 10.99 -9.20
C LEU A 186 -13.13 12.16 -10.18
N LEU A 187 -12.16 12.31 -11.08
CA LEU A 187 -12.23 13.19 -12.23
C LEU A 187 -13.00 12.49 -13.35
N SER A 188 -13.71 13.28 -14.18
CA SER A 188 -14.21 12.76 -15.46
C SER A 188 -13.04 12.45 -16.42
N VAL A 189 -13.30 11.72 -17.49
CA VAL A 189 -12.26 11.41 -18.48
C VAL A 189 -11.73 12.67 -19.16
N GLU A 190 -12.57 13.69 -19.35
CA GLU A 190 -12.22 14.98 -19.92
C GLU A 190 -11.32 15.78 -18.96
N GLU A 191 -11.73 15.91 -17.69
CA GLU A 191 -10.95 16.57 -16.64
C GLU A 191 -9.60 15.90 -16.44
N LEU A 192 -9.56 14.56 -16.49
CA LEU A 192 -8.33 13.78 -16.37
C LEU A 192 -7.42 14.03 -17.57
N SER A 193 -7.97 13.98 -18.80
CA SER A 193 -7.25 14.25 -20.04
C SER A 193 -6.60 15.64 -20.02
N GLU A 194 -7.37 16.66 -19.64
CA GLU A 194 -6.88 18.03 -19.50
C GLU A 194 -5.76 18.11 -18.45
N SER A 195 -5.95 17.52 -17.28
CA SER A 195 -4.98 17.55 -16.18
C SER A 195 -3.68 16.83 -16.49
N LEU A 196 -3.72 15.84 -17.40
CA LEU A 196 -2.56 15.05 -17.84
C LEU A 196 -1.95 15.58 -19.13
N GLN A 197 -2.63 16.50 -19.84
CA GLN A 197 -2.27 16.93 -21.20
C GLN A 197 -2.12 15.72 -22.16
N PHE A 198 -2.98 14.71 -21.98
CA PHE A 198 -2.98 13.47 -22.73
C PHE A 198 -4.42 13.03 -23.01
N ASP A 199 -4.77 12.88 -24.28
CA ASP A 199 -6.16 12.59 -24.69
C ASP A 199 -6.53 11.13 -24.38
N LEU A 200 -7.43 10.95 -23.43
CA LEU A 200 -8.00 9.66 -23.02
C LEU A 200 -9.39 9.41 -23.63
N THR A 201 -9.92 10.39 -24.37
CA THR A 201 -11.25 10.27 -24.99
C THR A 201 -11.21 9.57 -26.33
N ALA A 202 -10.03 9.46 -26.96
CA ALA A 202 -9.86 8.95 -28.31
C ALA A 202 -9.98 7.41 -28.43
N GLY A 203 -9.96 6.67 -27.31
CA GLY A 203 -10.02 5.19 -27.36
C GLY A 203 -9.79 4.54 -26.02
N PRO A 204 -9.66 3.20 -26.00
CA PRO A 204 -9.41 2.45 -24.76
C PRO A 204 -8.07 2.82 -24.15
N CYS A 205 -8.01 2.84 -22.82
CA CYS A 205 -6.80 3.13 -22.04
C CYS A 205 -6.52 2.02 -21.03
N SER A 206 -5.25 1.76 -20.74
CA SER A 206 -4.80 0.86 -19.67
C SER A 206 -3.84 1.57 -18.74
N VAL A 207 -3.93 1.31 -17.44
CA VAL A 207 -2.97 1.80 -16.44
C VAL A 207 -1.93 0.72 -16.23
N VAL A 208 -0.65 1.09 -16.38
CA VAL A 208 0.48 0.17 -16.36
C VAL A 208 1.41 0.52 -15.21
N THR A 209 1.74 -0.46 -14.37
CA THR A 209 2.75 -0.30 -13.31
C THR A 209 3.54 -1.61 -13.19
N PHE A 210 4.83 -1.55 -13.45
CA PHE A 210 5.72 -2.69 -13.37
C PHE A 210 6.92 -2.40 -12.48
N HIS A 211 7.14 -3.26 -11.47
CA HIS A 211 8.23 -3.17 -10.50
C HIS A 211 9.22 -4.32 -10.69
N PRO A 212 10.51 -4.13 -10.39
CA PRO A 212 11.45 -5.24 -10.31
C PRO A 212 11.05 -6.21 -9.20
N VAL A 213 11.34 -7.50 -9.38
CA VAL A 213 11.24 -8.51 -8.33
C VAL A 213 12.60 -8.60 -7.65
N THR A 214 12.70 -8.16 -6.41
CA THR A 214 13.99 -7.86 -5.73
C THR A 214 14.84 -9.09 -5.44
N LEU A 215 14.29 -10.30 -5.50
CA LEU A 215 15.02 -11.55 -5.28
C LEU A 215 15.28 -12.35 -6.57
N GLU A 216 14.86 -11.86 -7.73
CA GLU A 216 15.22 -12.45 -9.02
C GLU A 216 16.42 -11.70 -9.61
N ASP A 217 17.56 -12.38 -9.77
CA ASP A 217 18.75 -11.78 -10.36
C ASP A 217 18.53 -11.49 -11.86
N ASN A 218 18.53 -10.19 -12.24
CA ASN A 218 18.59 -9.66 -13.62
C ASN A 218 17.44 -10.07 -14.57
N THR A 219 16.27 -10.46 -14.09
CA THR A 219 15.14 -10.85 -14.97
C THR A 219 14.23 -9.67 -15.32
N ALA A 220 14.22 -8.60 -14.52
CA ALA A 220 13.26 -7.51 -14.60
C ALA A 220 13.28 -6.77 -15.96
N GLU A 221 14.46 -6.51 -16.54
CA GLU A 221 14.57 -5.84 -17.83
C GLU A 221 14.01 -6.70 -18.96
N ARG A 222 14.33 -8.01 -18.98
CA ARG A 222 13.77 -8.94 -19.96
C ARG A 222 12.25 -9.01 -19.85
N GLN A 223 11.72 -9.17 -18.64
CA GLN A 223 10.28 -9.22 -18.40
C GLN A 223 9.59 -7.92 -18.84
N LEU A 224 10.24 -6.76 -18.62
CA LEU A 224 9.74 -5.49 -19.09
C LEU A 224 9.67 -5.41 -20.62
N HIS A 225 10.70 -5.88 -21.32
CA HIS A 225 10.67 -5.90 -22.80
C HIS A 225 9.58 -6.82 -23.35
N GLU A 226 9.28 -7.95 -22.70
CA GLU A 226 8.14 -8.82 -23.06
C GLU A 226 6.80 -8.08 -22.88
N LEU A 227 6.65 -7.33 -21.79
CA LEU A 227 5.47 -6.48 -21.57
C LEU A 227 5.34 -5.38 -22.63
N ILE A 228 6.42 -4.67 -22.93
CA ILE A 228 6.45 -3.62 -23.97
C ILE A 228 6.03 -4.20 -25.32
N ALA A 229 6.59 -5.36 -25.69
CA ALA A 229 6.24 -6.02 -26.94
C ALA A 229 4.77 -6.48 -27.01
N ALA A 230 4.18 -6.86 -25.87
CA ALA A 230 2.76 -7.16 -25.77
C ALA A 230 1.88 -5.91 -25.92
N MET A 231 2.27 -4.78 -25.31
CA MET A 231 1.59 -3.50 -25.44
C MET A 231 1.62 -2.98 -26.88
N ASP A 232 2.76 -3.07 -27.57
CA ASP A 232 2.91 -2.67 -28.97
C ASP A 232 2.04 -3.48 -29.93
N ALA A 233 1.66 -4.68 -29.55
CA ALA A 233 0.75 -5.52 -30.35
C ALA A 233 -0.72 -5.07 -30.30
N ILE A 234 -1.07 -4.08 -29.43
CA ILE A 234 -2.42 -3.48 -29.34
C ILE A 234 -2.31 -1.97 -29.54
N PRO A 235 -2.01 -1.50 -30.77
CA PRO A 235 -1.71 -0.09 -31.04
C PRO A 235 -2.91 0.86 -30.88
N ALA A 236 -4.14 0.32 -30.85
CA ALA A 236 -5.35 1.10 -30.62
C ALA A 236 -5.56 1.47 -29.14
N MET A 237 -4.79 0.89 -28.23
CA MET A 237 -4.88 1.18 -26.79
C MET A 237 -3.88 2.27 -26.42
N SER A 238 -4.34 3.19 -25.59
CA SER A 238 -3.47 4.15 -24.90
C SER A 238 -2.98 3.57 -23.57
N TYR A 239 -1.77 3.94 -23.16
CA TYR A 239 -1.18 3.41 -21.93
C TYR A 239 -0.71 4.56 -21.03
N ILE A 240 -1.19 4.57 -19.79
CA ILE A 240 -0.66 5.44 -18.73
C ILE A 240 0.30 4.58 -17.90
N VAL A 241 1.58 4.85 -18.05
CA VAL A 241 2.65 4.13 -17.35
C VAL A 241 3.11 4.94 -16.16
N THR A 242 2.96 4.38 -14.96
CA THR A 242 3.55 4.93 -13.74
C THR A 242 4.88 4.24 -13.46
N LEU A 243 5.91 5.05 -13.11
CA LEU A 243 7.26 4.56 -12.88
C LEU A 243 7.34 3.71 -11.60
N ALA A 244 8.30 2.80 -11.56
CA ALA A 244 8.61 2.01 -10.39
C ALA A 244 9.15 2.89 -9.25
N ASN A 245 8.94 2.45 -8.01
CA ASN A 245 9.50 3.08 -6.82
C ASN A 245 11.04 3.00 -6.82
N ALA A 246 11.67 3.68 -5.84
CA ALA A 246 13.12 3.69 -5.65
C ALA A 246 13.70 2.37 -5.10
N ASP A 247 13.06 1.24 -5.39
CA ASP A 247 13.54 -0.09 -5.02
C ASP A 247 14.75 -0.51 -5.87
N ALA A 248 15.47 -1.53 -5.42
CA ALA A 248 16.62 -2.07 -6.16
C ALA A 248 16.21 -2.48 -7.58
N GLY A 249 16.90 -1.97 -8.60
CA GLY A 249 16.56 -2.18 -10.02
C GLY A 249 15.51 -1.22 -10.59
N GLY A 250 14.82 -0.43 -9.78
CA GLY A 250 13.80 0.50 -10.22
C GLY A 250 14.31 1.57 -11.20
N ARG A 251 15.54 2.05 -11.01
CA ARG A 251 16.15 3.07 -11.91
C ARG A 251 16.34 2.53 -13.34
N ALA A 252 16.77 1.28 -13.50
CA ALA A 252 16.95 0.65 -14.82
C ALA A 252 15.59 0.50 -15.54
N ILE A 253 14.58 -0.01 -14.85
CA ILE A 253 13.20 -0.13 -15.34
C ILE A 253 12.65 1.24 -15.75
N ASN A 254 12.85 2.28 -14.93
CA ASN A 254 12.37 3.62 -15.20
C ASN A 254 13.06 4.26 -16.43
N ALA A 255 14.37 4.01 -16.62
CA ALA A 255 15.10 4.49 -17.79
C ALA A 255 14.56 3.84 -19.09
N ILE A 256 14.24 2.56 -19.07
CA ILE A 256 13.61 1.86 -20.21
C ILE A 256 12.24 2.46 -20.49
N TRP A 257 11.36 2.61 -19.47
CA TRP A 257 10.05 3.22 -19.65
C TRP A 257 10.10 4.62 -20.28
N GLN A 258 11.03 5.46 -19.83
CA GLN A 258 11.22 6.81 -20.36
C GLN A 258 11.70 6.79 -21.83
N ALA A 259 12.67 5.93 -22.14
CA ALA A 259 13.18 5.80 -23.51
C ALA A 259 12.11 5.30 -24.49
N GLU A 260 11.38 4.26 -24.10
CA GLU A 260 10.34 3.65 -24.92
C GLU A 260 9.12 4.57 -25.08
N GLY A 261 8.71 5.25 -24.01
CA GLY A 261 7.59 6.20 -24.04
C GLY A 261 7.84 7.42 -24.92
N ALA A 262 9.09 7.88 -25.05
CA ALA A 262 9.44 9.05 -25.85
C ALA A 262 9.11 8.87 -27.35
N SER A 263 9.06 7.63 -27.84
CA SER A 263 8.78 7.32 -29.25
C SER A 263 7.32 6.99 -29.57
N ARG A 264 6.47 6.84 -28.54
CA ARG A 264 5.08 6.36 -28.68
C ARG A 264 4.06 7.41 -28.26
N LYS A 265 3.30 7.94 -29.21
CA LYS A 265 2.30 8.99 -28.95
C LYS A 265 1.12 8.57 -28.11
N ASN A 266 0.81 7.26 -28.09
CA ASN A 266 -0.27 6.67 -27.29
C ASN A 266 0.17 6.23 -25.88
N TRP A 267 1.40 6.60 -25.45
CA TRP A 267 1.91 6.33 -24.10
C TRP A 267 2.14 7.61 -23.34
N LEU A 268 1.65 7.67 -22.13
CA LEU A 268 1.96 8.69 -21.14
C LEU A 268 2.81 8.05 -20.02
N VAL A 269 4.10 8.39 -19.97
CA VAL A 269 5.02 7.90 -18.94
C VAL A 269 5.23 8.99 -17.90
N VAL A 270 4.83 8.72 -16.65
CA VAL A 270 4.91 9.69 -15.56
C VAL A 270 5.47 9.06 -14.28
N PRO A 271 6.22 9.82 -13.47
CA PRO A 271 6.73 9.31 -12.20
C PRO A 271 5.61 8.91 -11.23
N SER A 272 4.54 9.69 -11.19
CA SER A 272 3.36 9.46 -10.35
C SER A 272 2.21 10.34 -10.82
N LEU A 273 1.00 9.84 -10.72
CA LEU A 273 -0.22 10.60 -10.98
C LEU A 273 -0.75 11.31 -9.70
N GLY A 274 -0.28 10.90 -8.54
CA GLY A 274 -0.98 11.18 -7.28
C GLY A 274 -2.29 10.40 -7.17
N MET A 275 -2.82 10.26 -5.95
CA MET A 275 -3.94 9.37 -5.65
C MET A 275 -5.18 9.63 -6.53
N ARG A 276 -5.71 10.86 -6.54
CA ARG A 276 -6.96 11.16 -7.23
C ARG A 276 -6.91 10.88 -8.74
N ARG A 277 -5.84 11.34 -9.43
CA ARG A 277 -5.67 11.10 -10.88
C ARG A 277 -5.42 9.63 -11.19
N TYR A 278 -4.66 8.94 -10.33
CA TYR A 278 -4.43 7.50 -10.47
C TYR A 278 -5.73 6.71 -10.38
N LEU A 279 -6.54 6.95 -9.36
CA LEU A 279 -7.84 6.28 -9.19
C LEU A 279 -8.81 6.63 -10.33
N SER A 280 -8.80 7.88 -10.80
CA SER A 280 -9.61 8.28 -11.96
C SER A 280 -9.17 7.57 -13.24
N ALA A 281 -7.86 7.46 -13.48
CA ALA A 281 -7.30 6.71 -14.60
C ALA A 281 -7.65 5.22 -14.50
N LEU A 282 -7.51 4.63 -13.32
CA LEU A 282 -7.83 3.23 -13.09
C LEU A 282 -9.31 2.95 -13.31
N LYS A 283 -10.21 3.83 -12.83
CA LYS A 283 -11.66 3.67 -13.02
C LYS A 283 -12.09 3.73 -14.49
N GLY A 284 -11.42 4.55 -15.30
CA GLY A 284 -11.66 4.67 -16.74
C GLY A 284 -10.88 3.65 -17.59
N ALA A 285 -10.05 2.82 -16.99
CA ALA A 285 -9.20 1.90 -17.72
C ALA A 285 -9.94 0.64 -18.19
N GLU A 286 -9.51 0.09 -19.33
CA GLU A 286 -9.91 -1.23 -19.79
C GLU A 286 -9.38 -2.35 -18.87
N MET A 287 -8.16 -2.11 -18.30
CA MET A 287 -7.52 -3.00 -17.35
C MET A 287 -6.39 -2.30 -16.59
N ALA A 288 -6.07 -2.82 -15.41
CA ALA A 288 -4.76 -2.63 -14.77
C ALA A 288 -3.78 -3.68 -15.32
N LEU A 289 -2.59 -3.27 -15.70
CA LEU A 289 -1.59 -4.13 -16.35
C LEU A 289 -0.24 -4.03 -15.62
N GLY A 290 0.36 -5.15 -15.27
CA GLY A 290 1.68 -5.20 -14.64
C GLY A 290 1.72 -6.06 -13.38
N ASN A 291 2.52 -5.66 -12.38
CA ASN A 291 2.72 -6.45 -11.16
C ASN A 291 2.58 -5.62 -9.87
N SER A 292 1.87 -4.50 -9.95
CA SER A 292 1.58 -3.66 -8.79
C SER A 292 0.53 -4.30 -7.88
N SER A 293 0.64 -4.06 -6.57
CA SER A 293 -0.40 -4.43 -5.60
C SER A 293 -1.74 -3.75 -5.88
N SER A 294 -1.72 -2.59 -6.54
CA SER A 294 -2.94 -1.88 -6.95
C SER A 294 -3.82 -2.70 -7.88
N GLY A 295 -3.22 -3.49 -8.79
CA GLY A 295 -3.97 -4.42 -9.64
C GLY A 295 -4.66 -5.55 -8.84
N ILE A 296 -4.18 -5.85 -7.64
CA ILE A 296 -4.74 -6.91 -6.79
C ILE A 296 -5.80 -6.35 -5.82
N VAL A 297 -5.58 -5.13 -5.31
CA VAL A 297 -6.39 -4.53 -4.24
C VAL A 297 -7.39 -3.53 -4.78
N GLU A 298 -6.90 -2.48 -5.47
CA GLU A 298 -7.72 -1.34 -5.89
C GLU A 298 -8.53 -1.64 -7.16
N ALA A 299 -7.91 -2.24 -8.19
CA ALA A 299 -8.60 -2.49 -9.45
C ALA A 299 -9.84 -3.39 -9.29
N PRO A 300 -9.80 -4.51 -8.54
CA PRO A 300 -11.00 -5.30 -8.26
C PRO A 300 -12.09 -4.53 -7.50
N ALA A 301 -11.72 -3.69 -6.54
CA ALA A 301 -12.67 -2.85 -5.79
C ALA A 301 -13.36 -1.81 -6.68
N MET A 302 -12.74 -1.43 -7.78
CA MET A 302 -13.29 -0.53 -8.79
C MET A 302 -13.96 -1.28 -9.96
N HIS A 303 -14.04 -2.61 -9.88
CA HIS A 303 -14.60 -3.49 -10.90
C HIS A 303 -13.86 -3.43 -12.24
N ILE A 304 -12.54 -3.26 -12.20
CA ILE A 304 -11.66 -3.18 -13.36
C ILE A 304 -10.89 -4.50 -13.50
N PRO A 305 -10.83 -5.10 -14.70
CA PRO A 305 -9.98 -6.26 -14.97
C PRO A 305 -8.52 -5.99 -14.64
N THR A 306 -7.80 -6.98 -14.13
CA THR A 306 -6.36 -6.91 -13.92
C THR A 306 -5.64 -8.01 -14.68
N VAL A 307 -4.56 -7.65 -15.35
CA VAL A 307 -3.56 -8.59 -15.88
C VAL A 307 -2.33 -8.50 -14.98
N ASN A 308 -2.19 -9.47 -14.08
CA ASN A 308 -1.08 -9.56 -13.14
C ASN A 308 0.05 -10.41 -13.77
N ILE A 309 1.25 -9.80 -13.90
CA ILE A 309 2.37 -10.38 -14.63
C ILE A 309 3.43 -10.90 -13.64
N GLY A 310 3.73 -12.20 -13.75
CA GLY A 310 4.77 -12.83 -12.93
C GLY A 310 4.38 -13.02 -11.45
N ASP A 311 5.38 -13.31 -10.63
CA ASP A 311 5.18 -13.86 -9.27
C ASP A 311 5.26 -12.82 -8.15
N ARG A 312 5.48 -11.52 -8.45
CA ARG A 312 5.64 -10.48 -7.41
C ARG A 312 4.47 -10.44 -6.41
N GLN A 313 3.26 -10.74 -6.86
CA GLN A 313 2.06 -10.76 -6.03
C GLN A 313 1.64 -12.16 -5.59
N LYS A 314 2.52 -13.17 -5.74
CA LYS A 314 2.25 -14.55 -5.35
C LYS A 314 1.95 -14.66 -3.85
N GLY A 315 1.01 -15.53 -3.50
CA GLY A 315 0.56 -15.72 -2.10
C GLY A 315 -0.53 -14.76 -1.63
N ARG A 316 -0.79 -13.66 -2.34
CA ARG A 316 -1.91 -12.76 -2.03
C ARG A 316 -3.24 -13.32 -2.51
N MET A 317 -4.31 -13.01 -1.79
CA MET A 317 -5.67 -13.33 -2.22
C MET A 317 -5.98 -12.68 -3.57
N ARG A 318 -6.75 -13.37 -4.41
CA ARG A 318 -7.17 -12.90 -5.74
C ARG A 318 -8.67 -12.73 -5.79
N ALA A 319 -9.09 -11.63 -6.40
CA ALA A 319 -10.46 -11.47 -6.88
C ALA A 319 -10.61 -12.18 -8.24
N GLU A 320 -11.84 -12.53 -8.63
CA GLU A 320 -12.11 -13.22 -9.91
C GLU A 320 -11.77 -12.35 -11.13
N SER A 321 -11.70 -11.03 -10.96
CA SER A 321 -11.29 -10.05 -11.97
C SER A 321 -9.79 -10.00 -12.26
N VAL A 322 -8.96 -10.83 -11.60
CA VAL A 322 -7.51 -10.88 -11.80
C VAL A 322 -7.12 -12.07 -12.66
N ILE A 323 -6.39 -11.80 -13.73
CA ILE A 323 -5.78 -12.81 -14.61
C ILE A 323 -4.28 -12.83 -14.31
N ASP A 324 -3.78 -13.92 -13.75
CA ASP A 324 -2.33 -14.14 -13.60
C ASP A 324 -1.75 -14.69 -14.92
N CYS A 325 -0.59 -14.19 -15.33
CA CYS A 325 0.13 -14.70 -16.49
C CYS A 325 1.65 -14.67 -16.27
N PRO A 326 2.41 -15.57 -16.90
CA PRO A 326 3.86 -15.50 -16.92
C PRO A 326 4.34 -14.25 -17.67
N PRO A 327 5.58 -13.75 -17.36
CA PRO A 327 6.14 -12.55 -17.99
C PRO A 327 6.71 -12.84 -19.39
N GLU A 328 5.84 -13.32 -20.28
CA GLU A 328 6.12 -13.69 -21.67
C GLU A 328 5.11 -12.99 -22.59
N ARG A 329 5.58 -12.44 -23.70
CA ARG A 329 4.78 -11.64 -24.63
C ARG A 329 3.45 -12.30 -25.00
N GLU A 330 3.48 -13.54 -25.44
CA GLU A 330 2.29 -14.27 -25.92
C GLU A 330 1.28 -14.49 -24.79
N ALA A 331 1.75 -14.80 -23.59
CA ALA A 331 0.91 -14.99 -22.41
C ALA A 331 0.27 -13.66 -21.96
N ILE A 332 1.06 -12.58 -21.94
CA ILE A 332 0.56 -11.23 -21.60
C ILE A 332 -0.49 -10.80 -22.63
N MET A 333 -0.21 -10.96 -23.92
CA MET A 333 -1.17 -10.64 -25.00
C MET A 333 -2.48 -11.43 -24.87
N ALA A 334 -2.40 -12.74 -24.58
CA ALA A 334 -3.57 -13.58 -24.38
C ALA A 334 -4.39 -13.11 -23.17
N ALA A 335 -3.73 -12.78 -22.06
CA ALA A 335 -4.37 -12.24 -20.86
C ALA A 335 -5.02 -10.86 -21.12
N MET A 336 -4.34 -9.94 -21.83
CA MET A 336 -4.89 -8.64 -22.22
C MET A 336 -6.13 -8.80 -23.12
N LYS A 337 -6.08 -9.67 -24.11
CA LYS A 337 -7.23 -9.96 -24.97
C LYS A 337 -8.40 -10.55 -24.18
N LYS A 338 -8.14 -11.47 -23.23
CA LYS A 338 -9.16 -12.03 -22.36
C LYS A 338 -9.78 -10.93 -21.47
N ALA A 339 -8.98 -10.05 -20.88
CA ALA A 339 -9.46 -8.95 -20.04
C ALA A 339 -10.42 -8.00 -20.77
N MET A 340 -10.24 -7.83 -22.08
CA MET A 340 -11.07 -6.97 -22.92
C MET A 340 -12.37 -7.63 -23.41
N THR A 341 -12.55 -8.95 -23.24
CA THR A 341 -13.78 -9.60 -23.69
C THR A 341 -14.99 -9.16 -22.89
N PRO A 342 -16.19 -9.07 -23.51
CA PRO A 342 -17.41 -8.74 -22.78
C PRO A 342 -17.69 -9.70 -21.60
N GLU A 343 -17.39 -10.97 -21.76
CA GLU A 343 -17.57 -12.01 -20.74
C GLU A 343 -16.71 -11.73 -19.52
N PHE A 344 -15.42 -11.40 -19.71
CA PHE A 344 -14.53 -11.13 -18.59
C PHE A 344 -14.79 -9.76 -17.94
N LYS A 345 -15.19 -8.77 -18.72
CA LYS A 345 -15.68 -7.49 -18.18
C LYS A 345 -16.93 -7.68 -17.30
N ALA A 346 -17.81 -8.59 -17.68
CA ALA A 346 -18.96 -8.95 -16.85
C ALA A 346 -18.53 -9.64 -15.54
N VAL A 347 -17.51 -10.50 -15.57
CA VAL A 347 -16.92 -11.05 -14.34
C VAL A 347 -16.38 -9.93 -13.48
N ALA A 348 -15.56 -9.04 -14.01
CA ALA A 348 -14.98 -7.94 -13.25
C ALA A 348 -16.06 -7.01 -12.64
N ALA A 349 -17.12 -6.70 -13.40
CA ALA A 349 -18.21 -5.86 -12.95
C ALA A 349 -19.01 -6.44 -11.77
N ASN A 350 -19.03 -7.77 -11.63
CA ASN A 350 -19.76 -8.49 -10.57
C ASN A 350 -18.83 -9.09 -9.51
N THR A 351 -17.54 -8.82 -9.59
CA THR A 351 -16.56 -9.33 -8.61
C THR A 351 -16.67 -8.56 -7.30
N ASP A 352 -16.82 -9.28 -6.19
CA ASP A 352 -16.65 -8.74 -4.86
C ASP A 352 -15.15 -8.62 -4.52
N SER A 353 -14.74 -7.48 -4.02
CA SER A 353 -13.38 -7.29 -3.54
C SER A 353 -13.16 -8.06 -2.23
N PRO A 354 -12.16 -8.97 -2.15
CA PRO A 354 -11.85 -9.65 -0.89
C PRO A 354 -11.19 -8.70 0.14
N PHE A 355 -10.89 -7.47 -0.25
CA PHE A 355 -10.16 -6.47 0.53
C PHE A 355 -11.07 -5.39 1.15
N GLY A 356 -12.37 -5.67 1.27
CA GLY A 356 -13.30 -4.81 2.02
C GLY A 356 -14.26 -3.99 1.16
N ASP A 357 -15.01 -3.16 1.84
CA ASP A 357 -16.20 -2.44 1.38
C ASP A 357 -16.09 -0.90 1.43
N GLY A 358 -14.89 -0.37 1.67
CA GLY A 358 -14.65 1.08 1.73
C GLY A 358 -14.94 1.74 3.08
N HIS A 359 -15.16 0.98 4.15
CA HIS A 359 -15.40 1.47 5.52
C HIS A 359 -14.26 1.15 6.50
N THR A 360 -13.04 1.01 6.00
CA THR A 360 -11.86 0.56 6.77
C THR A 360 -11.58 1.46 7.96
N SER A 361 -11.47 2.77 7.74
CA SER A 361 -11.15 3.74 8.81
C SER A 361 -12.23 3.83 9.89
N GLU A 362 -13.50 3.66 9.52
CA GLU A 362 -14.62 3.63 10.46
C GLU A 362 -14.57 2.40 11.37
N LYS A 363 -14.33 1.23 10.77
CA LYS A 363 -14.17 -0.04 11.51
C LYS A 363 -12.97 0.03 12.44
N ILE A 364 -11.83 0.56 11.97
CA ILE A 364 -10.64 0.75 12.81
C ILE A 364 -10.96 1.66 13.98
N LEU A 365 -11.53 2.86 13.76
CA LEU A 365 -11.86 3.80 14.84
C LEU A 365 -12.77 3.15 15.88
N SER A 366 -13.79 2.40 15.46
CA SER A 366 -14.70 1.70 16.38
C SER A 366 -13.95 0.75 17.31
N GLU A 367 -13.02 -0.06 16.79
CA GLU A 367 -12.26 -1.02 17.58
C GLU A 367 -11.19 -0.33 18.46
N LEU A 368 -10.57 0.76 17.98
CA LEU A 368 -9.66 1.57 18.80
C LEU A 368 -10.39 2.16 20.01
N LEU A 369 -11.58 2.73 19.81
CA LEU A 369 -12.37 3.28 20.92
C LEU A 369 -12.84 2.18 21.88
N ARG A 370 -13.23 1.01 21.38
CA ARG A 370 -13.57 -0.14 22.23
C ARG A 370 -12.40 -0.56 23.10
N PHE A 371 -11.20 -0.61 22.57
CA PHE A 371 -9.97 -0.92 23.29
C PHE A 371 -9.64 0.17 24.33
N LEU A 372 -9.64 1.44 23.91
CA LEU A 372 -9.27 2.57 24.77
C LEU A 372 -10.23 2.78 25.95
N ARG A 373 -11.49 2.44 25.78
CA ARG A 373 -12.50 2.48 26.87
C ARG A 373 -12.37 1.33 27.86
N SER A 374 -11.73 0.22 27.48
CA SER A 374 -11.50 -0.94 28.34
C SER A 374 -10.21 -0.78 29.15
N ALA A 375 -10.22 0.07 30.18
CA ALA A 375 -9.07 0.21 31.09
C ALA A 375 -9.04 -0.90 32.17
N PRO A 376 -7.84 -1.31 32.65
CA PRO A 376 -6.51 -0.89 32.25
C PRO A 376 -6.05 -1.55 30.94
N HIS A 377 -5.37 -0.79 30.07
CA HIS A 377 -4.85 -1.30 28.81
C HIS A 377 -3.75 -2.31 29.08
N ASN A 378 -4.11 -3.58 29.08
CA ASN A 378 -3.15 -4.64 29.35
C ASN A 378 -2.37 -4.98 28.07
N THR A 379 -1.09 -4.63 28.03
CA THR A 379 -0.15 -5.02 26.97
C THR A 379 0.29 -6.48 27.06
N LYS A 380 -0.01 -7.18 28.16
CA LYS A 380 0.28 -8.62 28.27
C LYS A 380 -0.56 -9.37 27.26
N LYS A 381 0.13 -10.09 26.38
CA LYS A 381 -0.49 -11.01 25.43
C LYS A 381 -0.24 -12.44 25.90
N THR A 382 -1.29 -13.26 25.84
CA THR A 382 -1.16 -14.71 25.91
C THR A 382 -1.00 -15.23 24.48
N PHE A 383 -0.14 -16.21 24.29
CA PHE A 383 -0.06 -16.90 23.02
C PHE A 383 -1.36 -17.69 22.79
N TYR A 384 -1.98 -17.52 21.64
CA TYR A 384 -3.19 -18.26 21.27
C TYR A 384 -2.78 -19.52 20.51
N ASP A 385 -2.95 -20.66 21.16
CA ASP A 385 -2.72 -21.97 20.54
C ASP A 385 -3.92 -22.36 19.68
N LEU A 386 -3.64 -22.68 18.42
CA LEU A 386 -4.67 -23.25 17.55
C LEU A 386 -5.08 -24.64 18.07
N PRO A 387 -6.37 -25.02 17.99
CA PRO A 387 -6.79 -26.39 18.28
C PRO A 387 -6.00 -27.36 17.42
N VAL A 388 -5.35 -28.33 18.03
CA VAL A 388 -4.70 -29.43 17.32
C VAL A 388 -5.85 -30.27 16.72
N MET A 389 -5.87 -30.36 15.38
CA MET A 389 -6.76 -31.35 14.74
C MET A 389 -6.14 -32.71 14.98
N GLU A 390 -6.82 -33.55 15.79
CA GLU A 390 -6.51 -34.96 16.00
C GLU A 390 -6.73 -35.78 14.72
#